data_49e130d82427ef62883109c8f12310a2
#
_entry.id   49e130d82427ef62883109c8f12310a2
#
_cell.length_a   1.000
_cell.length_b   1.000
_cell.length_c   1.000
_cell.angle_alpha   90.00
_cell.angle_beta   90.00
_cell.angle_gamma   90.00
#
_symmetry.space_group_name_H-M   'P 1'
#
loop_
_entity.id
_entity.type
_entity.pdbx_description
1 polymer ?
#
loop_
_entity_poly.entity_id
_entity_poly.type
_entity_poly.pdbx_seq_one_letter_code
_entity_poly.pdbx_strand_id
1 'polypeptide(L)'
;MSDPIRLDKCVAAAFGCSRGEAQHYIEGGWVSVDGVVVEEPQALATVAQVTLAANAVLAPAEPATLLLHKPAGICADAALALATPATRSALDQSDLRVLKRHFLRLQAPLPLEDAASGLLILSQDGRVLRRLSADASAIEQGFLVEVQGELRPYGMARLAHGLVYQQRSLSPCKVSWQSEDRLRFAIKHVQPGQLRYMCGEVGLEVRSIRRLRVGRVSLGKLAIGEWRYLPAGERF
;
A
#
# COMPACT_ATOMS: atom_id res chain seq x y z
N MET A 1 -46.59 8.26 4.19
CA MET A 1 -45.20 7.77 3.97
C MET A 1 -44.52 8.87 3.20
N SER A 2 -43.44 9.41 3.70
CA SER A 2 -42.68 10.47 3.00
C SER A 2 -41.94 9.87 1.81
N ASP A 3 -41.92 10.56 0.68
CA ASP A 3 -41.17 10.11 -0.49
C ASP A 3 -39.65 10.03 -0.19
N PRO A 4 -38.96 9.02 -0.73
CA PRO A 4 -37.53 8.91 -0.53
C PRO A 4 -36.80 10.06 -1.24
N ILE A 5 -35.91 10.72 -0.51
CA ILE A 5 -35.07 11.81 -1.02
C ILE A 5 -33.59 11.47 -0.85
N ARG A 6 -32.70 12.27 -1.43
CA ARG A 6 -31.26 12.06 -1.31
C ARG A 6 -30.82 12.04 0.17
N LEU A 7 -29.94 11.10 0.50
CA LEU A 7 -29.45 10.86 1.85
C LEU A 7 -28.80 12.11 2.46
N ASP A 8 -28.03 12.88 1.67
CA ASP A 8 -27.46 14.16 2.14
C ASP A 8 -28.52 15.15 2.61
N LYS A 9 -29.71 15.18 1.98
CA LYS A 9 -30.84 16.00 2.43
C LYS A 9 -31.50 15.43 3.67
N CYS A 10 -31.64 14.09 3.74
CA CYS A 10 -32.23 13.43 4.93
C CYS A 10 -31.38 13.70 6.16
N VAL A 11 -30.06 13.52 6.08
CA VAL A 11 -29.11 13.75 7.18
C VAL A 11 -29.14 15.22 7.63
N ALA A 12 -29.08 16.15 6.67
CA ALA A 12 -29.16 17.58 6.98
C ALA A 12 -30.43 17.95 7.73
N ALA A 13 -31.58 17.42 7.29
CA ALA A 13 -32.87 17.67 7.94
C ALA A 13 -33.00 16.99 9.31
N ALA A 14 -32.51 15.73 9.45
CA ALA A 14 -32.62 14.97 10.69
C ALA A 14 -31.72 15.50 11.82
N PHE A 15 -30.51 15.98 11.48
CA PHE A 15 -29.49 16.32 12.46
C PHE A 15 -29.15 17.83 12.48
N GLY A 16 -29.86 18.66 11.72
CA GLY A 16 -29.71 20.12 11.76
C GLY A 16 -28.35 20.62 11.25
N CYS A 17 -27.71 19.90 10.34
CA CYS A 17 -26.44 20.26 9.76
C CYS A 17 -26.58 20.74 8.30
N SER A 18 -25.52 21.36 7.76
CA SER A 18 -25.46 21.72 6.35
C SER A 18 -25.35 20.48 5.46
N ARG A 19 -25.70 20.61 4.17
CA ARG A 19 -25.54 19.49 3.21
C ARG A 19 -24.08 19.07 3.04
N GLY A 20 -23.12 20.00 3.14
CA GLY A 20 -21.69 19.69 3.09
C GLY A 20 -21.24 18.86 4.28
N GLU A 21 -21.69 19.21 5.49
CA GLU A 21 -21.45 18.43 6.70
C GLU A 21 -22.11 17.05 6.63
N ALA A 22 -23.35 16.99 6.13
CA ALA A 22 -24.05 15.73 5.90
C ALA A 22 -23.28 14.80 4.96
N GLN A 23 -22.68 15.36 3.88
CA GLN A 23 -21.81 14.58 2.97
C GLN A 23 -20.58 14.04 3.70
N HIS A 24 -19.91 14.84 4.53
CA HIS A 24 -18.75 14.36 5.31
C HIS A 24 -19.14 13.23 6.28
N TYR A 25 -20.27 13.32 6.96
CA TYR A 25 -20.76 12.22 7.81
C TYR A 25 -21.04 10.94 7.00
N ILE A 26 -21.70 11.06 5.83
CA ILE A 26 -22.01 9.92 4.98
C ILE A 26 -20.74 9.29 4.43
N GLU A 27 -19.87 10.08 3.82
CA GLU A 27 -18.61 9.62 3.23
C GLU A 27 -17.63 9.08 4.28
N GLY A 28 -17.75 9.52 5.53
CA GLY A 28 -17.00 8.99 6.68
C GLY A 28 -17.57 7.69 7.25
N GLY A 29 -18.67 7.17 6.68
CA GLY A 29 -19.32 5.93 7.13
C GLY A 29 -19.99 6.07 8.51
N TRP A 30 -20.44 7.29 8.87
CA TRP A 30 -21.09 7.57 10.15
C TRP A 30 -22.60 7.45 10.08
N VAL A 31 -23.17 7.32 8.88
CA VAL A 31 -24.61 7.30 8.64
C VAL A 31 -25.06 5.89 8.29
N SER A 32 -26.15 5.44 8.92
CA SER A 32 -26.81 4.19 8.57
C SER A 32 -28.25 4.47 8.12
N VAL A 33 -28.72 3.68 7.18
CA VAL A 33 -30.10 3.63 6.73
C VAL A 33 -30.64 2.25 7.07
N ASP A 34 -31.70 2.16 7.88
CA ASP A 34 -32.24 0.90 8.41
C ASP A 34 -31.16 -0.02 9.04
N GLY A 35 -30.19 0.59 9.75
CA GLY A 35 -29.10 -0.11 10.42
C GLY A 35 -27.91 -0.51 9.52
N VAL A 36 -27.97 -0.27 8.20
CA VAL A 36 -26.89 -0.53 7.26
C VAL A 36 -26.11 0.75 6.97
N VAL A 37 -24.78 0.73 7.13
CA VAL A 37 -23.92 1.88 6.81
C VAL A 37 -23.98 2.19 5.32
N VAL A 38 -24.27 3.46 4.99
CA VAL A 38 -24.31 3.97 3.62
C VAL A 38 -23.30 5.10 3.47
N GLU A 39 -22.42 4.97 2.48
CA GLU A 39 -21.32 5.93 2.22
C GLU A 39 -21.57 6.81 0.98
N GLU A 40 -22.70 6.63 0.30
CA GLU A 40 -23.10 7.35 -0.91
C GLU A 40 -24.08 8.50 -0.59
N PRO A 41 -23.68 9.78 -0.65
CA PRO A 41 -24.54 10.92 -0.33
C PRO A 41 -25.80 11.05 -1.19
N GLN A 42 -25.77 10.49 -2.41
CA GLN A 42 -26.89 10.50 -3.35
C GLN A 42 -27.85 9.31 -3.20
N ALA A 43 -27.57 8.34 -2.32
CA ALA A 43 -28.50 7.25 -2.04
C ALA A 43 -29.89 7.81 -1.62
N LEU A 44 -30.92 7.06 -1.89
CA LEU A 44 -32.29 7.47 -1.52
C LEU A 44 -32.67 6.87 -0.17
N ALA A 45 -33.24 7.70 0.70
CA ALA A 45 -33.75 7.29 2.02
C ALA A 45 -34.89 8.20 2.46
N THR A 46 -35.59 7.82 3.53
CA THR A 46 -36.50 8.71 4.26
C THR A 46 -35.83 9.16 5.56
N VAL A 47 -36.24 10.32 6.08
CA VAL A 47 -35.67 10.88 7.32
C VAL A 47 -35.79 9.91 8.50
N ALA A 48 -36.89 9.14 8.55
CA ALA A 48 -37.15 8.19 9.64
C ALA A 48 -36.18 6.96 9.64
N GLN A 49 -35.55 6.64 8.51
CA GLN A 49 -34.67 5.50 8.37
C GLN A 49 -33.22 5.83 8.75
N VAL A 50 -32.89 7.12 8.87
CA VAL A 50 -31.49 7.59 8.99
C VAL A 50 -31.08 7.68 10.44
N THR A 51 -29.91 7.10 10.75
CA THR A 51 -29.26 7.23 12.05
C THR A 51 -27.81 7.70 11.89
N LEU A 52 -27.35 8.53 12.83
CA LEU A 52 -25.97 8.99 12.91
C LEU A 52 -25.28 8.31 14.09
N ALA A 53 -24.07 7.79 13.89
CA ALA A 53 -23.31 7.15 14.95
C ALA A 53 -23.02 8.15 16.08
N ALA A 54 -23.15 7.73 17.34
CA ALA A 54 -22.97 8.61 18.50
C ALA A 54 -21.56 9.21 18.61
N ASN A 55 -20.56 8.52 18.04
CA ASN A 55 -19.16 8.95 17.99
C ASN A 55 -18.78 9.53 16.61
N ALA A 56 -19.77 10.03 15.85
CA ALA A 56 -19.50 10.62 14.53
C ALA A 56 -18.58 11.83 14.64
N VAL A 57 -17.58 11.87 13.78
CA VAL A 57 -16.63 12.98 13.66
C VAL A 57 -16.90 13.72 12.36
N LEU A 58 -17.09 15.05 12.48
CA LEU A 58 -17.24 15.90 11.32
C LEU A 58 -15.86 16.25 10.75
N ALA A 59 -15.39 15.42 9.83
CA ALA A 59 -14.17 15.66 9.10
C ALA A 59 -14.28 15.10 7.67
N PRO A 60 -13.61 15.72 6.69
CA PRO A 60 -13.47 15.12 5.37
C PRO A 60 -12.81 13.74 5.49
N ALA A 61 -13.30 12.77 4.74
CA ALA A 61 -12.64 11.47 4.71
C ALA A 61 -11.28 11.59 4.01
N GLU A 62 -10.21 11.30 4.75
CA GLU A 62 -8.83 11.41 4.27
C GLU A 62 -8.50 10.33 3.21
N PRO A 63 -7.61 10.65 2.24
CA PRO A 63 -7.15 9.66 1.27
C PRO A 63 -6.33 8.56 1.96
N ALA A 64 -6.61 7.32 1.61
CA ALA A 64 -5.95 6.18 2.20
C ALA A 64 -4.61 5.83 1.54
N THR A 65 -3.69 5.31 2.36
CA THR A 65 -2.49 4.59 1.92
C THR A 65 -2.48 3.22 2.57
N LEU A 66 -2.45 2.18 1.74
CA LEU A 66 -2.46 0.79 2.15
C LEU A 66 -1.08 0.16 1.91
N LEU A 67 -0.66 -0.66 2.85
CA LEU A 67 0.56 -1.45 2.79
C LEU A 67 0.14 -2.91 2.59
N LEU A 68 0.34 -3.45 1.40
CA LEU A 68 -0.06 -4.80 1.02
C LEU A 68 1.15 -5.73 0.97
N HIS A 69 1.03 -6.95 1.48
CA HIS A 69 1.98 -8.02 1.20
C HIS A 69 1.62 -8.72 -0.11
N LYS A 70 2.16 -8.20 -1.21
CA LYS A 70 1.96 -8.79 -2.53
C LYS A 70 2.54 -10.22 -2.57
N PRO A 71 1.77 -11.24 -2.97
CA PRO A 71 2.32 -12.55 -3.28
C PRO A 71 3.20 -12.48 -4.54
N ALA A 72 4.08 -13.46 -4.71
CA ALA A 72 4.78 -13.68 -5.97
C ALA A 72 3.83 -14.23 -7.04
N GLY A 73 4.14 -13.99 -8.31
CA GLY A 73 3.41 -14.55 -9.44
C GLY A 73 2.25 -13.70 -9.95
N ILE A 74 1.99 -12.54 -9.36
CA ILE A 74 0.96 -11.60 -9.84
C ILE A 74 1.55 -10.21 -10.10
N CYS A 75 1.01 -9.50 -11.08
CA CYS A 75 1.40 -8.12 -11.34
C CYS A 75 0.85 -7.14 -10.28
N ALA A 76 1.36 -5.92 -10.27
CA ALA A 76 0.93 -4.90 -9.32
C ALA A 76 -0.55 -4.56 -9.46
N ASP A 77 -1.08 -4.52 -10.69
CA ASP A 77 -2.50 -4.23 -10.94
C ASP A 77 -3.42 -5.35 -10.43
N ALA A 78 -3.04 -6.62 -10.64
CA ALA A 78 -3.78 -7.74 -10.06
C ALA A 78 -3.72 -7.75 -8.52
N ALA A 79 -2.63 -7.27 -7.95
CA ALA A 79 -2.50 -7.14 -6.49
C ALA A 79 -3.44 -6.09 -5.89
N LEU A 80 -3.87 -5.07 -6.65
CA LEU A 80 -4.90 -4.11 -6.20
C LEU A 80 -6.19 -4.81 -5.78
N ALA A 81 -6.59 -5.86 -6.50
CA ALA A 81 -7.82 -6.62 -6.20
C ALA A 81 -7.74 -7.41 -4.89
N LEU A 82 -6.55 -7.63 -4.33
CA LEU A 82 -6.37 -8.28 -3.02
C LEU A 82 -6.70 -7.34 -1.85
N ALA A 83 -6.63 -6.02 -2.06
CA ALA A 83 -6.96 -5.05 -1.03
C ALA A 83 -8.49 -4.93 -0.91
N THR A 84 -9.06 -5.70 -0.01
CA THR A 84 -10.51 -5.71 0.30
C THR A 84 -10.72 -5.55 1.80
N PRO A 85 -11.90 -5.16 2.28
CA PRO A 85 -12.18 -5.13 3.72
C PRO A 85 -11.89 -6.45 4.43
N ALA A 86 -12.11 -7.58 3.75
CA ALA A 86 -11.92 -8.93 4.32
C ALA A 86 -10.45 -9.34 4.49
N THR A 87 -9.54 -8.71 3.73
CA THR A 87 -8.09 -9.02 3.78
C THR A 87 -7.28 -8.02 4.62
N ARG A 88 -7.98 -7.17 5.39
CA ARG A 88 -7.32 -6.31 6.38
C ARG A 88 -6.67 -7.17 7.45
N SER A 89 -5.40 -6.91 7.71
CA SER A 89 -4.65 -7.63 8.75
C SER A 89 -5.17 -7.31 10.15
N ALA A 90 -5.27 -8.33 11.00
CA ALA A 90 -5.54 -8.17 12.44
C ALA A 90 -4.42 -7.39 13.17
N LEU A 91 -3.24 -7.24 12.54
CA LEU A 91 -2.11 -6.47 13.06
C LEU A 91 -2.20 -4.98 12.74
N ASP A 92 -3.27 -4.54 12.05
CA ASP A 92 -3.47 -3.11 11.75
C ASP A 92 -3.86 -2.35 13.03
N GLN A 93 -3.00 -1.40 13.42
CA GLN A 93 -3.15 -0.57 14.63
C GLN A 93 -3.51 0.88 14.28
N SER A 94 -4.05 1.12 13.09
CA SER A 94 -4.34 2.48 12.63
C SER A 94 -5.57 3.11 13.26
N ASP A 95 -6.45 2.32 13.87
CA ASP A 95 -7.79 2.71 14.37
C ASP A 95 -8.70 3.34 13.29
N LEU A 96 -8.27 3.27 12.02
CA LEU A 96 -9.02 3.82 10.91
C LEU A 96 -10.25 2.95 10.59
N ARG A 97 -11.38 3.62 10.41
CA ARG A 97 -12.57 2.99 9.86
C ARG A 97 -12.33 2.60 8.41
N VAL A 98 -12.67 1.36 8.06
CA VAL A 98 -12.62 0.90 6.67
C VAL A 98 -13.78 1.51 5.91
N LEU A 99 -13.47 2.25 4.85
CA LEU A 99 -14.46 2.88 3.96
C LEU A 99 -14.32 2.31 2.55
N LYS A 100 -15.43 2.16 1.84
CA LYS A 100 -15.45 1.70 0.43
C LYS A 100 -14.55 2.56 -0.46
N ARG A 101 -14.58 3.88 -0.23
CA ARG A 101 -13.77 4.86 -0.97
C ARG A 101 -12.27 4.60 -0.86
N HIS A 102 -11.77 4.00 0.23
CA HIS A 102 -10.35 3.70 0.43
C HIS A 102 -9.79 2.69 -0.57
N PHE A 103 -10.68 1.93 -1.25
CA PHE A 103 -10.31 0.94 -2.27
C PHE A 103 -10.51 1.46 -3.70
N LEU A 104 -11.01 2.68 -3.86
CA LEU A 104 -11.24 3.28 -5.17
C LEU A 104 -9.99 4.07 -5.61
N ARG A 105 -9.63 3.96 -6.91
CA ARG A 105 -8.53 4.75 -7.51
C ARG A 105 -7.18 4.63 -6.80
N LEU A 106 -6.93 3.51 -6.14
CA LEU A 106 -5.62 3.19 -5.60
C LEU A 106 -4.59 3.09 -6.73
N GLN A 107 -3.40 3.60 -6.48
CA GLN A 107 -2.26 3.52 -7.39
C GLN A 107 -1.07 2.88 -6.68
N ALA A 108 -0.25 2.14 -7.43
CA ALA A 108 1.00 1.55 -6.95
C ALA A 108 2.19 2.36 -7.51
N PRO A 109 2.59 3.47 -6.89
CA PRO A 109 3.60 4.39 -7.45
C PRO A 109 5.00 3.79 -7.50
N LEU A 110 5.24 2.73 -6.74
CA LEU A 110 6.51 2.01 -6.70
C LEU A 110 6.25 0.52 -6.90
N PRO A 111 6.00 0.09 -8.16
CA PRO A 111 5.61 -1.29 -8.44
C PRO A 111 6.69 -2.29 -8.01
N LEU A 112 6.30 -3.55 -7.91
CA LEU A 112 7.15 -4.68 -7.61
C LEU A 112 7.00 -5.70 -8.73
N GLU A 113 8.11 -6.32 -9.14
CA GLU A 113 8.10 -7.35 -10.18
C GLU A 113 7.05 -8.43 -9.90
N ASP A 114 6.48 -9.00 -10.96
CA ASP A 114 5.45 -10.05 -10.83
C ASP A 114 5.97 -11.24 -10.04
N ALA A 115 7.19 -11.69 -10.35
CA ALA A 115 7.84 -12.82 -9.68
C ALA A 115 8.34 -12.50 -8.26
N ALA A 116 8.33 -11.23 -7.84
CA ALA A 116 8.73 -10.83 -6.49
C ALA A 116 7.54 -10.73 -5.55
N SER A 117 7.78 -10.96 -4.26
CA SER A 117 6.81 -10.78 -3.18
C SER A 117 7.18 -9.62 -2.26
N GLY A 118 6.31 -9.30 -1.31
CA GLY A 118 6.62 -8.36 -0.25
C GLY A 118 5.84 -7.07 -0.30
N LEU A 119 6.39 -6.04 0.31
CA LEU A 119 5.70 -4.77 0.52
C LEU A 119 5.35 -4.07 -0.78
N LEU A 120 4.08 -3.94 -1.07
CA LEU A 120 3.53 -3.09 -2.13
C LEU A 120 2.73 -1.96 -1.48
N ILE A 121 2.99 -0.73 -1.92
CA ILE A 121 2.32 0.46 -1.42
C ILE A 121 1.24 0.85 -2.40
N LEU A 122 0.01 0.98 -1.91
CA LEU A 122 -1.16 1.41 -2.66
C LEU A 122 -1.66 2.71 -2.04
N SER A 123 -1.83 3.77 -2.82
CA SER A 123 -2.21 5.06 -2.26
C SER A 123 -3.17 5.84 -3.16
N GLN A 124 -3.97 6.67 -2.51
CA GLN A 124 -4.78 7.75 -3.10
C GLN A 124 -4.21 9.12 -2.75
N ASP A 125 -3.31 9.19 -1.74
CA ASP A 125 -2.75 10.46 -1.29
C ASP A 125 -1.73 11.00 -2.30
N GLY A 126 -2.04 12.12 -2.92
CA GLY A 126 -1.18 12.79 -3.89
C GLY A 126 0.21 13.14 -3.35
N ARG A 127 0.36 13.37 -2.04
CA ARG A 127 1.66 13.61 -1.39
C ARG A 127 2.51 12.34 -1.39
N VAL A 128 1.89 11.20 -1.01
CA VAL A 128 2.54 9.89 -1.03
C VAL A 128 2.88 9.46 -2.45
N LEU A 129 1.93 9.61 -3.39
CA LEU A 129 2.14 9.29 -4.79
C LEU A 129 3.31 10.08 -5.38
N ARG A 130 3.37 11.39 -5.15
CA ARG A 130 4.48 12.25 -5.60
C ARG A 130 5.80 11.82 -4.97
N ARG A 131 5.81 11.58 -3.66
CA ARG A 131 7.02 11.16 -2.94
C ARG A 131 7.60 9.86 -3.48
N LEU A 132 6.75 8.87 -3.75
CA LEU A 132 7.17 7.54 -4.21
C LEU A 132 7.44 7.47 -5.72
N SER A 133 6.96 8.43 -6.52
CA SER A 133 7.25 8.51 -7.96
C SER A 133 8.39 9.48 -8.28
N ALA A 134 8.26 10.75 -7.90
CA ALA A 134 9.24 11.79 -8.26
C ALA A 134 10.56 11.63 -7.48
N ASP A 135 10.49 11.29 -6.19
CA ASP A 135 11.65 11.14 -5.32
C ASP A 135 12.12 9.68 -5.16
N ALA A 136 11.61 8.75 -5.98
CA ALA A 136 11.90 7.31 -5.88
C ALA A 136 13.40 6.99 -5.84
N SER A 137 14.23 7.77 -6.56
CA SER A 137 15.68 7.63 -6.59
C SER A 137 16.37 7.95 -5.26
N ALA A 138 15.73 8.72 -4.38
CA ALA A 138 16.25 9.04 -3.05
C ALA A 138 15.84 8.01 -2.00
N ILE A 139 14.80 7.21 -2.27
CA ILE A 139 14.21 6.28 -1.29
C ILE A 139 14.97 4.94 -1.35
N GLU A 140 15.57 4.57 -0.22
CA GLU A 140 16.20 3.27 -0.07
C GLU A 140 15.15 2.18 0.16
N GLN A 141 15.28 1.08 -0.58
CA GLN A 141 14.43 -0.09 -0.47
C GLN A 141 15.24 -1.26 0.08
N GLY A 142 14.63 -2.05 0.96
CA GLY A 142 15.22 -3.26 1.50
C GLY A 142 14.66 -4.51 0.85
N PHE A 143 15.52 -5.39 0.37
CA PHE A 143 15.11 -6.67 -0.21
C PHE A 143 15.81 -7.83 0.48
N LEU A 144 15.13 -8.95 0.54
CA LEU A 144 15.67 -10.26 0.83
C LEU A 144 15.63 -11.07 -0.46
N VAL A 145 16.78 -11.58 -0.89
CA VAL A 145 16.92 -12.33 -2.13
C VAL A 145 17.45 -13.71 -1.76
N GLU A 146 16.67 -14.74 -2.01
CA GLU A 146 17.06 -16.13 -1.85
C GLU A 146 17.77 -16.57 -3.12
N VAL A 147 18.95 -17.15 -2.95
CA VAL A 147 19.84 -17.51 -4.04
C VAL A 147 20.36 -18.92 -3.91
N GLN A 148 20.81 -19.47 -5.01
CA GLN A 148 21.60 -20.73 -5.06
C GLN A 148 22.79 -20.55 -5.98
N GLY A 149 23.76 -21.46 -5.89
CA GLY A 149 24.98 -21.41 -6.67
C GLY A 149 26.17 -21.00 -5.84
N GLU A 150 27.29 -20.77 -6.49
CA GLU A 150 28.54 -20.43 -5.84
C GLU A 150 28.96 -19.00 -6.19
N LEU A 151 29.18 -18.20 -5.15
CA LEU A 151 29.59 -16.81 -5.31
C LEU A 151 31.01 -16.75 -5.90
N ARG A 152 31.16 -16.12 -7.07
CA ARG A 152 32.46 -15.90 -7.72
C ARG A 152 33.37 -15.04 -6.84
N PRO A 153 34.70 -15.17 -7.00
CA PRO A 153 35.67 -14.31 -6.33
C PRO A 153 35.32 -12.83 -6.49
N TYR A 154 35.45 -12.08 -5.40
CA TYR A 154 35.07 -10.66 -5.30
C TYR A 154 33.59 -10.35 -5.57
N GLY A 155 32.71 -11.37 -5.61
CA GLY A 155 31.29 -11.22 -5.94
C GLY A 155 30.56 -10.23 -5.03
N MET A 156 30.80 -10.25 -3.72
CA MET A 156 30.19 -9.28 -2.78
C MET A 156 30.62 -7.85 -3.09
N ALA A 157 31.87 -7.61 -3.39
CA ALA A 157 32.35 -6.28 -3.77
C ALA A 157 31.71 -5.80 -5.07
N ARG A 158 31.59 -6.71 -6.07
CA ARG A 158 30.90 -6.40 -7.33
C ARG A 158 29.42 -6.10 -7.15
N LEU A 159 28.70 -6.83 -6.28
CA LEU A 159 27.30 -6.56 -5.93
C LEU A 159 27.14 -5.19 -5.27
N ALA A 160 28.06 -4.83 -4.39
CA ALA A 160 28.01 -3.55 -3.69
C ALA A 160 28.35 -2.37 -4.60
N HIS A 161 29.25 -2.58 -5.58
CA HIS A 161 29.75 -1.53 -6.47
C HIS A 161 30.36 -2.11 -7.73
N GLY A 162 30.14 -1.47 -8.87
CA GLY A 162 30.85 -1.75 -10.11
C GLY A 162 30.13 -2.61 -11.14
N LEU A 163 28.83 -2.83 -11.00
CA LEU A 163 28.03 -3.47 -12.04
C LEU A 163 27.38 -2.43 -12.98
N VAL A 164 27.16 -2.87 -14.22
CA VAL A 164 26.47 -2.09 -15.26
C VAL A 164 25.22 -2.84 -15.66
N TYR A 165 24.06 -2.20 -15.61
CA TYR A 165 22.80 -2.77 -16.05
C TYR A 165 22.13 -1.87 -17.08
N GLN A 166 21.72 -2.46 -18.23
CA GLN A 166 21.12 -1.71 -19.36
C GLN A 166 21.96 -0.50 -19.77
N GLN A 167 23.28 -0.70 -19.93
CA GLN A 167 24.27 0.32 -20.32
C GLN A 167 24.44 1.49 -19.32
N ARG A 168 23.93 1.35 -18.10
CA ARG A 168 24.07 2.34 -17.02
C ARG A 168 24.82 1.74 -15.84
N SER A 169 25.79 2.47 -15.33
CA SER A 169 26.46 2.10 -14.07
C SER A 169 25.45 2.14 -12.94
N LEU A 170 25.40 1.04 -12.18
CA LEU A 170 24.53 0.96 -11.00
C LEU A 170 25.12 1.77 -9.86
N SER A 171 24.25 2.49 -9.15
CA SER A 171 24.66 3.17 -7.91
C SER A 171 25.11 2.15 -6.86
N PRO A 172 26.10 2.49 -6.03
CA PRO A 172 26.50 1.64 -4.91
C PRO A 172 25.30 1.28 -4.01
N CYS A 173 25.29 0.04 -3.54
CA CYS A 173 24.29 -0.44 -2.60
C CYS A 173 24.93 -1.20 -1.43
N LYS A 174 24.18 -1.36 -0.35
CA LYS A 174 24.59 -2.23 0.75
C LYS A 174 24.06 -3.63 0.49
N VAL A 175 24.95 -4.61 0.55
CA VAL A 175 24.61 -6.03 0.42
C VAL A 175 25.34 -6.84 1.49
N SER A 176 24.66 -7.80 2.08
CA SER A 176 25.23 -8.69 3.09
C SER A 176 24.52 -10.04 3.07
N TRP A 177 25.19 -11.08 3.49
CA TRP A 177 24.57 -12.36 3.76
C TRP A 177 23.70 -12.26 5.01
N GLN A 178 22.44 -12.70 4.89
CA GLN A 178 21.51 -12.87 6.01
C GLN A 178 21.55 -14.31 6.54
N SER A 179 21.78 -15.28 5.64
CA SER A 179 21.99 -16.69 5.87
C SER A 179 22.85 -17.25 4.74
N GLU A 180 23.11 -18.56 4.72
CA GLU A 180 23.92 -19.23 3.67
C GLU A 180 23.33 -19.06 2.26
N ASP A 181 22.01 -18.94 2.15
CA ASP A 181 21.25 -18.87 0.89
C ASP A 181 20.51 -17.54 0.68
N ARG A 182 20.67 -16.54 1.56
CA ARG A 182 19.90 -15.29 1.51
C ARG A 182 20.78 -14.06 1.61
N LEU A 183 20.67 -13.22 0.59
CA LEU A 183 21.27 -11.91 0.52
C LEU A 183 20.25 -10.83 0.93
N ARG A 184 20.71 -9.91 1.76
CA ARG A 184 19.96 -8.70 2.09
C ARG A 184 20.54 -7.51 1.34
N PHE A 185 19.71 -6.86 0.54
CA PHE A 185 20.06 -5.64 -0.17
C PHE A 185 19.39 -4.42 0.47
N ALA A 186 20.14 -3.32 0.58
CA ALA A 186 19.59 -1.99 0.81
C ALA A 186 20.05 -1.11 -0.36
N ILE A 187 19.13 -0.78 -1.25
CA ILE A 187 19.42 -0.25 -2.57
C ILE A 187 18.41 0.83 -2.93
N LYS A 188 18.86 1.86 -3.63
CA LYS A 188 18.02 2.92 -4.18
C LYS A 188 17.78 2.69 -5.67
N HIS A 189 16.65 3.20 -6.18
CA HIS A 189 16.33 3.22 -7.60
C HIS A 189 16.47 1.85 -8.28
N VAL A 190 15.78 0.84 -7.72
CA VAL A 190 15.78 -0.52 -8.27
C VAL A 190 14.92 -0.57 -9.53
N GLN A 191 15.49 -1.07 -10.62
CA GLN A 191 14.78 -1.33 -11.87
C GLN A 191 14.27 -2.78 -11.91
N PRO A 192 13.19 -3.06 -12.67
CA PRO A 192 12.74 -4.42 -12.90
C PRO A 192 13.87 -5.31 -13.45
N GLY A 193 14.02 -6.52 -12.91
CA GLY A 193 15.08 -7.48 -13.30
C GLY A 193 16.47 -7.17 -12.74
N GLN A 194 16.72 -5.99 -12.19
CA GLN A 194 18.05 -5.57 -11.76
C GLN A 194 18.67 -6.50 -10.72
N LEU A 195 17.93 -6.89 -9.69
CA LEU A 195 18.48 -7.77 -8.62
C LEU A 195 18.83 -9.16 -9.15
N ARG A 196 18.01 -9.70 -10.08
CA ARG A 196 18.29 -10.99 -10.74
C ARG A 196 19.56 -10.91 -11.58
N TYR A 197 19.70 -9.85 -12.35
CA TYR A 197 20.88 -9.59 -13.16
C TYR A 197 22.13 -9.47 -12.27
N MET A 198 22.09 -8.66 -11.22
CA MET A 198 23.20 -8.45 -10.29
C MET A 198 23.70 -9.78 -9.69
N CYS A 199 22.78 -10.62 -9.22
CA CYS A 199 23.11 -11.93 -8.67
C CYS A 199 23.69 -12.85 -9.73
N GLY A 200 23.14 -12.89 -10.94
CA GLY A 200 23.65 -13.68 -12.06
C GLY A 200 25.08 -13.32 -12.46
N GLU A 201 25.43 -12.03 -12.47
CA GLU A 201 26.77 -11.53 -12.77
C GLU A 201 27.85 -12.07 -11.82
N VAL A 202 27.47 -12.46 -10.63
CA VAL A 202 28.37 -13.00 -9.61
C VAL A 202 28.25 -14.51 -9.39
N GLY A 203 27.51 -15.22 -10.28
CA GLY A 203 27.38 -16.68 -10.27
C GLY A 203 26.24 -17.21 -9.42
N LEU A 204 25.34 -16.34 -8.95
CA LEU A 204 24.20 -16.72 -8.11
C LEU A 204 22.89 -16.72 -8.93
N GLU A 205 22.12 -17.79 -8.82
CA GLU A 205 20.77 -17.88 -9.38
C GLU A 205 19.74 -17.46 -8.32
N VAL A 206 18.85 -16.53 -8.68
CA VAL A 206 17.82 -16.03 -7.77
C VAL A 206 16.61 -16.97 -7.74
N ARG A 207 16.27 -17.48 -6.56
CA ARG A 207 15.10 -18.31 -6.29
C ARG A 207 13.88 -17.47 -5.95
N SER A 208 14.04 -16.52 -5.05
CA SER A 208 12.96 -15.61 -4.66
C SER A 208 13.48 -14.21 -4.35
N ILE A 209 12.60 -13.21 -4.54
CA ILE A 209 12.84 -11.83 -4.14
C ILE A 209 11.67 -11.39 -3.26
N ARG A 210 11.98 -10.80 -2.11
CA ARG A 210 10.98 -10.20 -1.23
C ARG A 210 11.37 -8.79 -0.84
N ARG A 211 10.51 -7.80 -1.13
CA ARG A 211 10.71 -6.43 -0.67
C ARG A 211 10.26 -6.31 0.79
N LEU A 212 11.20 -6.03 1.68
CA LEU A 212 10.96 -5.96 3.13
C LEU A 212 10.60 -4.56 3.61
N ARG A 213 11.09 -3.51 2.92
CA ARG A 213 10.84 -2.12 3.32
C ARG A 213 10.98 -1.15 2.14
N VAL A 214 10.34 0.00 2.29
CA VAL A 214 10.49 1.18 1.45
C VAL A 214 10.70 2.38 2.37
N GLY A 215 11.83 3.06 2.25
CA GLY A 215 12.23 4.07 3.23
C GLY A 215 12.27 3.49 4.64
N ARG A 216 11.50 4.06 5.55
CA ARG A 216 11.36 3.60 6.94
C ARG A 216 10.19 2.62 7.14
N VAL A 217 9.27 2.55 6.17
CA VAL A 217 8.08 1.70 6.25
C VAL A 217 8.43 0.25 5.97
N SER A 218 8.16 -0.63 6.90
CA SER A 218 8.49 -2.05 6.82
C SER A 218 7.27 -2.92 6.55
N LEU A 219 7.50 -4.07 5.89
CA LEU A 219 6.52 -5.14 5.74
C LEU A 219 6.11 -5.72 7.11
N GLY A 220 7.08 -5.85 8.02
CA GLY A 220 6.87 -6.44 9.34
C GLY A 220 6.37 -7.88 9.26
N LYS A 221 5.35 -8.19 10.06
CA LYS A 221 4.72 -9.52 10.16
C LYS A 221 3.45 -9.63 9.31
N LEU A 222 3.22 -8.70 8.37
CA LEU A 222 2.05 -8.72 7.50
C LEU A 222 2.02 -10.04 6.70
N ALA A 223 0.94 -10.80 6.78
CA ALA A 223 0.80 -12.06 6.06
C ALA A 223 0.62 -11.84 4.56
N ILE A 224 0.95 -12.85 3.74
CA ILE A 224 0.82 -12.77 2.28
C ILE A 224 -0.66 -12.57 1.92
N GLY A 225 -0.92 -11.58 1.05
CA GLY A 225 -2.28 -11.23 0.63
C GLY A 225 -3.02 -10.31 1.59
N GLU A 226 -2.49 -10.08 2.80
CA GLU A 226 -3.07 -9.12 3.74
C GLU A 226 -2.54 -7.71 3.50
N TRP A 227 -3.32 -6.74 3.97
CA TRP A 227 -2.95 -5.34 3.97
C TRP A 227 -3.23 -4.67 5.32
N ARG A 228 -2.55 -3.57 5.59
CA ARG A 228 -2.81 -2.64 6.69
C ARG A 228 -2.75 -1.20 6.21
N TYR A 229 -3.32 -0.27 6.93
CA TYR A 229 -3.10 1.15 6.68
C TYR A 229 -1.66 1.56 7.00
N LEU A 230 -1.19 2.63 6.33
CA LEU A 230 0.01 3.33 6.75
C LEU A 230 -0.30 4.07 8.05
N PRO A 231 0.36 3.75 9.19
CA PRO A 231 0.08 4.41 10.45
C PRO A 231 0.39 5.91 10.42
N ALA A 232 -0.36 6.68 11.19
CA ALA A 232 -0.06 8.09 11.42
C ALA A 232 1.36 8.22 12.02
N GLY A 233 2.26 8.91 11.31
CA GLY A 233 3.66 9.08 11.74
C GLY A 233 4.68 8.21 11.00
N GLU A 234 4.30 7.12 10.33
CA GLU A 234 5.17 6.45 9.38
C GLU A 234 5.27 7.27 8.07
N ARG A 235 6.48 7.44 7.55
CA ARG A 235 6.76 8.20 6.32
C ARG A 235 7.82 7.50 5.47
N PHE A 236 7.71 7.67 4.14
CA PHE A 236 8.67 7.17 3.16
C PHE A 236 9.88 8.08 2.99
#